data_67c09830e6de67b6531a7ba031ca252d
#
_entry.id   67c09830e6de67b6531a7ba031ca252d
#
_cell.length_a   1.000
_cell.length_b   1.000
_cell.length_c   1.000
_cell.angle_alpha   90.00
_cell.angle_beta   90.00
_cell.angle_gamma   90.00
#
_symmetry.space_group_name_H-M   'P 1'
#
loop_
_entity.id
_entity.type
_entity.pdbx_description
1 polymer ?
#
loop_
_entity_poly.entity_id
_entity_poly.type
_entity_poly.pdbx_seq_one_letter_code
_entity_poly.pdbx_strand_id
1 'polypeptide(L)'
;MDELINSLELKEIIEELKKNNFSTALSKTETLYKKYPNDRILIKLFASIYFNLGQWEKALRYYKEVLNFENQKFKIYCNIGVSYFQLGKINKSIIAFKDAINDNPNFDIAYDNLGISYLELGKYENAIQNFVLSLKLNEKNFNSKKNLINSLTLFKPKNKNDHVLIKLDDQISNIVDDHKIKNFYDEKNIKLILEKSNEFINNYNNNIYTHETQIFRKNSENLNCSRHFKVFNKFNIIPKYCFTCYKVIFHASNVVNLIKLYFLFDNLNLKNNNIRKCIVETRKNIKGNYKGYIYCKGLEDAQEVYETVNKIVV
;
A
#
# COMPACT_ATOMS: atom_id res chain seq x y z
N MET A 1 27.44 4.98 -34.52
CA MET A 1 26.81 4.77 -33.19
C MET A 1 27.68 5.37 -32.06
N ASP A 2 29.01 5.22 -32.15
CA ASP A 2 29.93 5.70 -31.09
C ASP A 2 30.07 7.24 -30.99
N GLU A 3 29.89 7.97 -32.09
CA GLU A 3 29.91 9.44 -32.08
C GLU A 3 28.77 10.06 -31.29
N LEU A 4 27.59 9.52 -31.39
CA LEU A 4 26.40 10.03 -30.64
C LEU A 4 26.52 9.74 -29.15
N ILE A 5 26.95 8.54 -28.78
CA ILE A 5 27.07 8.12 -27.35
C ILE A 5 28.03 9.03 -26.59
N ASN A 6 29.08 9.54 -27.25
CA ASN A 6 30.06 10.41 -26.65
C ASN A 6 29.77 11.90 -26.85
N SER A 7 28.70 12.26 -27.55
CA SER A 7 28.37 13.65 -27.82
C SER A 7 28.03 14.45 -26.55
N LEU A 8 28.46 15.70 -26.52
CA LEU A 8 28.13 16.61 -25.41
C LEU A 8 26.64 16.87 -25.36
N GLU A 9 25.98 16.95 -26.51
CA GLU A 9 24.53 17.19 -26.63
C GLU A 9 23.71 16.08 -25.97
N LEU A 10 24.12 14.80 -26.12
CA LEU A 10 23.44 13.70 -25.47
C LEU A 10 23.59 13.75 -23.94
N LYS A 11 24.77 14.10 -23.44
CA LYS A 11 25.01 14.26 -22.00
C LYS A 11 24.13 15.37 -21.42
N GLU A 12 24.03 16.49 -22.11
CA GLU A 12 23.15 17.60 -21.71
C GLU A 12 21.66 17.15 -21.65
N ILE A 13 21.18 16.39 -22.63
CA ILE A 13 19.81 15.86 -22.62
C ILE A 13 19.60 14.98 -21.38
N ILE A 14 20.55 14.09 -21.07
CA ILE A 14 20.47 13.21 -19.90
C ILE A 14 20.46 14.03 -18.60
N GLU A 15 21.22 15.11 -18.52
CA GLU A 15 21.19 16.00 -17.36
C GLU A 15 19.83 16.69 -17.17
N GLU A 16 19.23 17.19 -18.25
CA GLU A 16 17.90 17.79 -18.21
C GLU A 16 16.85 16.77 -17.77
N LEU A 17 16.95 15.52 -18.22
CA LEU A 17 16.08 14.44 -17.77
C LEU A 17 16.23 14.15 -16.27
N LYS A 18 17.46 14.16 -15.74
CA LYS A 18 17.73 13.99 -14.30
C LYS A 18 17.12 15.12 -13.44
N LYS A 19 17.06 16.34 -14.03
CA LYS A 19 16.44 17.51 -13.40
C LYS A 19 14.90 17.55 -13.59
N ASN A 20 14.31 16.56 -14.26
CA ASN A 20 12.91 16.52 -14.69
C ASN A 20 12.48 17.66 -15.63
N ASN A 21 13.44 18.28 -16.36
CA ASN A 21 13.19 19.33 -17.33
C ASN A 21 12.81 18.74 -18.68
N PHE A 22 11.69 18.00 -18.74
CA PHE A 22 11.30 17.21 -19.92
C PHE A 22 11.07 18.07 -21.18
N SER A 23 10.57 19.30 -21.04
CA SER A 23 10.36 20.20 -22.17
C SER A 23 11.67 20.63 -22.82
N THR A 24 12.67 20.97 -22.02
CA THR A 24 14.03 21.34 -22.51
C THR A 24 14.71 20.12 -23.12
N ALA A 25 14.59 18.96 -22.45
CA ALA A 25 15.12 17.70 -22.99
C ALA A 25 14.51 17.37 -24.35
N LEU A 26 13.18 17.60 -24.52
CA LEU A 26 12.48 17.38 -25.79
C LEU A 26 13.09 18.24 -26.91
N SER A 27 13.19 19.55 -26.70
CA SER A 27 13.74 20.49 -27.72
C SER A 27 15.17 20.13 -28.12
N LYS A 28 16.01 19.78 -27.14
CA LYS A 28 17.40 19.34 -27.44
C LYS A 28 17.41 18.01 -28.21
N THR A 29 16.51 17.06 -27.83
CA THR A 29 16.41 15.77 -28.53
C THR A 29 15.92 15.95 -29.96
N GLU A 30 14.99 16.86 -30.23
CA GLU A 30 14.51 17.19 -31.58
C GLU A 30 15.64 17.79 -32.43
N THR A 31 16.45 18.66 -31.84
CA THR A 31 17.59 19.25 -32.54
C THR A 31 18.62 18.18 -32.89
N LEU A 32 18.92 17.29 -31.97
CA LEU A 32 19.88 16.20 -32.18
C LEU A 32 19.35 15.15 -33.16
N TYR A 33 18.03 14.89 -33.17
CA TYR A 33 17.41 13.98 -34.12
C TYR A 33 17.49 14.44 -35.59
N LYS A 34 17.52 15.73 -35.82
CA LYS A 34 17.75 16.29 -37.18
C LYS A 34 19.17 15.96 -37.71
N LYS A 35 20.16 15.84 -36.82
CA LYS A 35 21.50 15.43 -37.16
C LYS A 35 21.64 13.91 -37.33
N TYR A 36 20.94 13.16 -36.51
CA TYR A 36 21.00 11.70 -36.45
C TYR A 36 19.57 11.08 -36.55
N PRO A 37 18.94 11.13 -37.73
CA PRO A 37 17.61 10.59 -37.93
C PRO A 37 17.60 9.07 -37.76
N ASN A 38 16.50 8.57 -37.17
CA ASN A 38 16.29 7.14 -36.87
C ASN A 38 17.29 6.50 -35.90
N ASP A 39 18.03 7.32 -35.14
CA ASP A 39 18.93 6.78 -34.12
C ASP A 39 18.10 6.15 -32.97
N ARG A 40 18.47 4.93 -32.59
CA ARG A 40 17.75 4.12 -31.59
C ARG A 40 17.75 4.73 -30.19
N ILE A 41 18.83 5.46 -29.83
CA ILE A 41 18.92 6.12 -28.52
C ILE A 41 17.94 7.29 -28.47
N LEU A 42 17.90 8.09 -29.54
CA LEU A 42 17.00 9.24 -29.64
C LEU A 42 15.52 8.79 -29.68
N ILE A 43 15.20 7.69 -30.35
CA ILE A 43 13.84 7.10 -30.34
C ILE A 43 13.44 6.68 -28.92
N LYS A 44 14.36 6.05 -28.16
CA LYS A 44 14.12 5.71 -26.73
C LYS A 44 13.93 6.97 -25.89
N LEU A 45 14.71 8.00 -26.11
CA LEU A 45 14.56 9.27 -25.41
C LEU A 45 13.20 9.92 -25.69
N PHE A 46 12.78 10.00 -26.95
CA PHE A 46 11.44 10.49 -27.29
C PHE A 46 10.33 9.72 -26.58
N ALA A 47 10.41 8.39 -26.59
CA ALA A 47 9.42 7.56 -25.89
C ALA A 47 9.33 7.92 -24.40
N SER A 48 10.48 8.02 -23.73
CA SER A 48 10.55 8.36 -22.31
C SER A 48 10.12 9.81 -22.03
N ILE A 49 10.54 10.77 -22.84
CA ILE A 49 10.21 12.19 -22.67
C ILE A 49 8.71 12.41 -22.85
N TYR A 50 8.11 11.89 -23.92
CA TYR A 50 6.68 12.03 -24.14
C TYR A 50 5.85 11.32 -23.06
N PHE A 51 6.33 10.19 -22.55
CA PHE A 51 5.71 9.51 -21.42
C PHE A 51 5.69 10.40 -20.17
N ASN A 52 6.81 10.99 -19.81
CA ASN A 52 6.91 11.86 -18.64
C ASN A 52 6.16 13.20 -18.81
N LEU A 53 6.01 13.68 -20.05
CA LEU A 53 5.16 14.83 -20.37
C LEU A 53 3.66 14.51 -20.39
N GLY A 54 3.25 13.26 -20.17
CA GLY A 54 1.86 12.85 -20.26
C GLY A 54 1.28 12.84 -21.69
N GLN A 55 2.15 12.91 -22.72
CA GLN A 55 1.72 12.88 -24.13
C GLN A 55 1.63 11.42 -24.61
N TRP A 56 0.60 10.73 -24.09
CA TRP A 56 0.47 9.27 -24.13
C TRP A 56 0.43 8.68 -25.55
N GLU A 57 -0.24 9.33 -26.49
CA GLU A 57 -0.31 8.88 -27.89
C GLU A 57 1.08 8.93 -28.55
N LYS A 58 1.84 10.01 -28.33
CA LYS A 58 3.20 10.13 -28.88
C LYS A 58 4.13 9.12 -28.22
N ALA A 59 4.03 8.96 -26.88
CA ALA A 59 4.79 7.96 -26.17
C ALA A 59 4.54 6.55 -26.73
N LEU A 60 3.27 6.17 -26.95
CA LEU A 60 2.88 4.90 -27.55
C LEU A 60 3.50 4.68 -28.93
N ARG A 61 3.51 5.72 -29.78
CA ARG A 61 4.12 5.62 -31.10
C ARG A 61 5.60 5.26 -30.99
N TYR A 62 6.35 6.01 -30.19
CA TYR A 62 7.79 5.77 -30.04
C TYR A 62 8.09 4.47 -29.29
N TYR A 63 7.34 4.09 -28.26
CA TYR A 63 7.52 2.79 -27.59
C TYR A 63 7.31 1.60 -28.54
N LYS A 64 6.34 1.68 -29.48
CA LYS A 64 6.16 0.66 -30.51
C LYS A 64 7.34 0.57 -31.46
N GLU A 65 7.98 1.70 -31.79
CA GLU A 65 9.21 1.69 -32.57
C GLU A 65 10.36 1.04 -31.78
N VAL A 66 10.49 1.35 -30.47
CA VAL A 66 11.52 0.76 -29.60
C VAL A 66 11.39 -0.76 -29.50
N LEU A 67 10.17 -1.32 -29.50
CA LEU A 67 9.94 -2.77 -29.47
C LEU A 67 10.59 -3.54 -30.64
N ASN A 68 10.83 -2.88 -31.78
CA ASN A 68 11.42 -3.52 -32.96
C ASN A 68 12.91 -3.83 -32.80
N PHE A 69 13.61 -3.14 -31.88
CA PHE A 69 15.04 -3.29 -31.73
C PHE A 69 15.52 -3.55 -30.30
N GLU A 70 14.60 -3.56 -29.32
CA GLU A 70 14.96 -3.81 -27.94
C GLU A 70 14.80 -5.29 -27.58
N ASN A 71 15.80 -5.84 -26.89
CA ASN A 71 15.78 -7.24 -26.49
C ASN A 71 14.99 -7.46 -25.19
N GLN A 72 15.14 -6.59 -24.19
CA GLN A 72 14.41 -6.66 -22.93
C GLN A 72 13.17 -5.77 -23.02
N LYS A 73 12.05 -6.37 -23.37
CA LYS A 73 10.83 -5.65 -23.75
C LYS A 73 9.88 -5.38 -22.57
N PHE A 74 10.06 -6.05 -21.43
CA PHE A 74 9.09 -5.99 -20.32
C PHE A 74 8.83 -4.57 -19.80
N LYS A 75 9.88 -3.73 -19.69
CA LYS A 75 9.72 -2.32 -19.25
C LYS A 75 8.95 -1.51 -20.28
N ILE A 76 9.18 -1.78 -21.56
CA ILE A 76 8.53 -1.08 -22.67
C ILE A 76 7.05 -1.45 -22.72
N TYR A 77 6.75 -2.75 -22.63
CA TYR A 77 5.36 -3.23 -22.52
C TYR A 77 4.65 -2.63 -21.32
N CYS A 78 5.33 -2.51 -20.17
CA CYS A 78 4.77 -1.86 -18.99
C CYS A 78 4.43 -0.38 -19.26
N ASN A 79 5.33 0.38 -19.87
CA ASN A 79 5.09 1.79 -20.21
C ASN A 79 3.99 1.94 -21.27
N ILE A 80 3.90 1.04 -22.23
CA ILE A 80 2.78 0.95 -23.18
C ILE A 80 1.47 0.70 -22.44
N GLY A 81 1.48 -0.22 -21.48
CA GLY A 81 0.33 -0.52 -20.63
C GLY A 81 -0.14 0.69 -19.84
N VAL A 82 0.77 1.41 -19.18
CA VAL A 82 0.48 2.66 -18.47
C VAL A 82 -0.09 3.70 -19.44
N SER A 83 0.52 3.88 -20.60
CA SER A 83 0.04 4.85 -21.59
C SER A 83 -1.39 4.54 -22.07
N TYR A 84 -1.71 3.25 -22.30
CA TYR A 84 -3.07 2.83 -22.62
C TYR A 84 -4.04 3.04 -21.48
N PHE A 85 -3.59 2.79 -20.23
CA PHE A 85 -4.40 3.02 -19.04
C PHE A 85 -4.79 4.51 -18.92
N GLN A 86 -3.82 5.40 -19.04
CA GLN A 86 -4.02 6.85 -18.97
C GLN A 86 -4.95 7.38 -20.07
N LEU A 87 -4.99 6.70 -21.22
CA LEU A 87 -5.92 6.99 -22.31
C LEU A 87 -7.30 6.35 -22.12
N GLY A 88 -7.59 5.73 -20.98
CA GLY A 88 -8.84 5.01 -20.72
C GLY A 88 -9.01 3.71 -21.51
N LYS A 89 -7.98 3.27 -22.25
CA LYS A 89 -8.00 2.04 -23.06
C LYS A 89 -7.65 0.81 -22.23
N ILE A 90 -8.42 0.56 -21.16
CA ILE A 90 -8.10 -0.41 -20.10
C ILE A 90 -7.85 -1.82 -20.63
N ASN A 91 -8.66 -2.30 -21.59
CA ASN A 91 -8.43 -3.65 -22.15
C ASN A 91 -7.08 -3.75 -22.89
N LYS A 92 -6.64 -2.68 -23.56
CA LYS A 92 -5.30 -2.67 -24.21
C LYS A 92 -4.18 -2.58 -23.19
N SER A 93 -4.39 -1.87 -22.07
CA SER A 93 -3.41 -1.84 -20.98
C SER A 93 -3.21 -3.22 -20.36
N ILE A 94 -4.29 -3.98 -20.13
CA ILE A 94 -4.24 -5.36 -19.63
C ILE A 94 -3.39 -6.26 -20.52
N ILE A 95 -3.57 -6.16 -21.83
CA ILE A 95 -2.78 -6.95 -22.79
C ILE A 95 -1.29 -6.59 -22.66
N ALA A 96 -0.97 -5.30 -22.67
CA ALA A 96 0.41 -4.85 -22.59
C ALA A 96 1.10 -5.25 -21.26
N PHE A 97 0.38 -5.20 -20.12
CA PHE A 97 0.93 -5.68 -18.85
C PHE A 97 1.13 -7.19 -18.82
N LYS A 98 0.26 -7.96 -19.46
CA LYS A 98 0.47 -9.41 -19.64
C LYS A 98 1.69 -9.70 -20.51
N ASP A 99 1.90 -8.92 -21.58
CA ASP A 99 3.09 -9.05 -22.43
C ASP A 99 4.37 -8.73 -21.62
N ALA A 100 4.33 -7.73 -20.72
CA ALA A 100 5.42 -7.43 -19.80
C ALA A 100 5.72 -8.60 -18.86
N ILE A 101 4.69 -9.24 -18.30
CA ILE A 101 4.81 -10.40 -17.41
C ILE A 101 5.35 -11.61 -18.17
N ASN A 102 4.91 -11.83 -19.41
CA ASN A 102 5.39 -12.93 -20.24
C ASN A 102 6.89 -12.78 -20.58
N ASP A 103 7.36 -11.55 -20.83
CA ASP A 103 8.77 -11.26 -21.09
C ASP A 103 9.63 -11.34 -19.81
N ASN A 104 9.08 -10.90 -18.66
CA ASN A 104 9.72 -11.04 -17.35
C ASN A 104 8.71 -11.36 -16.24
N PRO A 105 8.55 -12.64 -15.87
CA PRO A 105 7.62 -13.06 -14.81
C PRO A 105 7.95 -12.55 -13.40
N ASN A 106 9.17 -12.04 -13.16
CA ASN A 106 9.59 -11.51 -11.87
C ASN A 106 9.44 -9.97 -11.76
N PHE A 107 8.76 -9.35 -12.69
CA PHE A 107 8.57 -7.91 -12.70
C PHE A 107 7.30 -7.51 -11.90
N ASP A 108 7.46 -7.26 -10.61
CA ASP A 108 6.40 -6.93 -9.66
C ASP A 108 5.52 -5.75 -10.07
N ILE A 109 6.12 -4.73 -10.71
CA ILE A 109 5.41 -3.52 -11.18
C ILE A 109 4.36 -3.87 -12.25
N ALA A 110 4.62 -4.86 -13.11
CA ALA A 110 3.64 -5.26 -14.12
C ALA A 110 2.41 -5.92 -13.50
N TYR A 111 2.59 -6.73 -12.46
CA TYR A 111 1.46 -7.30 -11.70
C TYR A 111 0.67 -6.23 -10.96
N ASP A 112 1.33 -5.24 -10.33
CA ASP A 112 0.64 -4.14 -9.67
C ASP A 112 -0.24 -3.36 -10.64
N ASN A 113 0.32 -2.94 -11.78
CA ASN A 113 -0.41 -2.21 -12.81
C ASN A 113 -1.54 -3.04 -13.46
N LEU A 114 -1.32 -4.35 -13.64
CA LEU A 114 -2.36 -5.27 -14.11
C LEU A 114 -3.50 -5.37 -13.09
N GLY A 115 -3.17 -5.45 -11.80
CA GLY A 115 -4.13 -5.41 -10.70
C GLY A 115 -4.95 -4.12 -10.71
N ILE A 116 -4.31 -2.95 -10.87
CA ILE A 116 -4.99 -1.65 -11.00
C ILE A 116 -5.94 -1.64 -12.21
N SER A 117 -5.51 -2.18 -13.34
CA SER A 117 -6.35 -2.24 -14.54
C SER A 117 -7.59 -3.12 -14.34
N TYR A 118 -7.46 -4.23 -13.60
CA TYR A 118 -8.61 -5.07 -13.23
C TYR A 118 -9.52 -4.40 -12.20
N LEU A 119 -8.95 -3.65 -11.25
CA LEU A 119 -9.72 -2.88 -10.27
C LEU A 119 -10.60 -1.84 -10.96
N GLU A 120 -10.08 -1.14 -11.95
CA GLU A 120 -10.82 -0.17 -12.76
C GLU A 120 -11.99 -0.82 -13.51
N LEU A 121 -11.87 -2.08 -13.91
CA LEU A 121 -12.96 -2.83 -14.52
C LEU A 121 -13.93 -3.49 -13.51
N GLY A 122 -13.75 -3.26 -12.21
CA GLY A 122 -14.52 -3.93 -11.17
C GLY A 122 -14.26 -5.44 -11.04
N LYS A 123 -13.18 -5.95 -11.66
CA LYS A 123 -12.77 -7.36 -11.61
C LYS A 123 -11.91 -7.62 -10.38
N TYR A 124 -12.52 -7.50 -9.19
CA TYR A 124 -11.82 -7.50 -7.90
C TYR A 124 -11.01 -8.78 -7.65
N GLU A 125 -11.53 -9.95 -8.01
CA GLU A 125 -10.83 -11.22 -7.82
C GLU A 125 -9.51 -11.26 -8.62
N ASN A 126 -9.54 -10.84 -9.88
CA ASN A 126 -8.34 -10.74 -10.71
C ASN A 126 -7.36 -9.69 -10.16
N ALA A 127 -7.87 -8.56 -9.67
CA ALA A 127 -7.05 -7.52 -9.05
C ALA A 127 -6.33 -8.06 -7.81
N ILE A 128 -7.05 -8.73 -6.90
CA ILE A 128 -6.50 -9.35 -5.69
C ILE A 128 -5.38 -10.33 -6.04
N GLN A 129 -5.60 -11.24 -6.99
CA GLN A 129 -4.60 -12.22 -7.42
C GLN A 129 -3.31 -11.53 -7.88
N ASN A 130 -3.43 -10.48 -8.69
CA ASN A 130 -2.27 -9.76 -9.20
C ASN A 130 -1.54 -8.94 -8.12
N PHE A 131 -2.25 -8.29 -7.20
CA PHE A 131 -1.60 -7.62 -6.08
C PHE A 131 -0.88 -8.59 -5.14
N VAL A 132 -1.45 -9.78 -4.91
CA VAL A 132 -0.77 -10.83 -4.14
C VAL A 132 0.50 -11.31 -4.84
N LEU A 133 0.49 -11.48 -6.16
CA LEU A 133 1.69 -11.84 -6.93
C LEU A 133 2.74 -10.73 -6.89
N SER A 134 2.35 -9.47 -7.06
CA SER A 134 3.25 -8.33 -6.90
C SER A 134 3.92 -8.32 -5.52
N LEU A 135 3.15 -8.56 -4.45
CA LEU A 135 3.67 -8.60 -3.08
C LEU A 135 4.55 -9.81 -2.77
N LYS A 136 4.30 -10.96 -3.43
CA LYS A 136 5.21 -12.11 -3.34
C LYS A 136 6.59 -11.81 -3.94
N LEU A 137 6.64 -11.03 -5.00
CA LEU A 137 7.88 -10.60 -5.66
C LEU A 137 8.55 -9.45 -4.91
N ASN A 138 7.76 -8.54 -4.33
CA ASN A 138 8.26 -7.37 -3.62
C ASN A 138 7.34 -7.03 -2.43
N GLU A 139 7.64 -7.58 -1.26
CA GLU A 139 6.87 -7.34 -0.03
C GLU A 139 6.82 -5.88 0.41
N LYS A 140 7.75 -5.06 -0.05
CA LYS A 140 7.84 -3.63 0.31
C LYS A 140 6.97 -2.74 -0.58
N ASN A 141 6.32 -3.29 -1.60
CA ASN A 141 5.45 -2.52 -2.48
C ASN A 141 4.21 -2.01 -1.73
N PHE A 142 4.31 -0.78 -1.24
CA PHE A 142 3.25 -0.13 -0.47
C PHE A 142 1.97 0.09 -1.29
N ASN A 143 2.11 0.40 -2.58
CA ASN A 143 0.97 0.62 -3.47
C ASN A 143 0.17 -0.68 -3.65
N SER A 144 0.83 -1.80 -3.92
CA SER A 144 0.16 -3.11 -4.01
C SER A 144 -0.53 -3.49 -2.71
N LYS A 145 0.05 -3.20 -1.53
CA LYS A 145 -0.62 -3.42 -0.23
C LYS A 145 -1.90 -2.62 -0.11
N LYS A 146 -1.83 -1.33 -0.41
CA LYS A 146 -2.98 -0.43 -0.35
C LYS A 146 -4.09 -0.87 -1.32
N ASN A 147 -3.71 -1.19 -2.55
CA ASN A 147 -4.65 -1.60 -3.59
C ASN A 147 -5.26 -2.98 -3.29
N LEU A 148 -4.50 -3.90 -2.68
CA LEU A 148 -5.01 -5.19 -2.21
C LEU A 148 -6.09 -5.00 -1.14
N ILE A 149 -5.84 -4.16 -0.13
CA ILE A 149 -6.82 -3.85 0.91
C ILE A 149 -8.10 -3.27 0.29
N ASN A 150 -7.97 -2.30 -0.60
CA ASN A 150 -9.12 -1.72 -1.29
C ASN A 150 -9.90 -2.78 -2.09
N SER A 151 -9.21 -3.66 -2.78
CA SER A 151 -9.85 -4.72 -3.55
C SER A 151 -10.59 -5.72 -2.67
N LEU A 152 -9.99 -6.09 -1.52
CA LEU A 152 -10.61 -7.00 -0.55
C LEU A 152 -11.86 -6.39 0.10
N THR A 153 -11.89 -5.08 0.34
CA THR A 153 -13.07 -4.40 0.89
C THR A 153 -14.23 -4.32 -0.09
N LEU A 154 -13.94 -4.34 -1.39
CA LEU A 154 -14.96 -4.27 -2.45
C LEU A 154 -15.37 -5.64 -2.98
N PHE A 155 -14.56 -6.65 -2.72
CA PHE A 155 -14.77 -8.01 -3.22
C PHE A 155 -15.84 -8.73 -2.41
N LYS A 156 -16.89 -9.18 -3.10
CA LYS A 156 -17.89 -10.10 -2.56
C LYS A 156 -17.66 -11.46 -3.21
N PRO A 157 -17.18 -12.48 -2.46
CA PRO A 157 -16.94 -13.80 -3.02
C PRO A 157 -18.26 -14.42 -3.50
N LYS A 158 -18.25 -14.93 -4.73
CA LYS A 158 -19.43 -15.60 -5.31
C LYS A 158 -19.67 -16.98 -4.72
N ASN A 159 -18.62 -17.64 -4.28
CA ASN A 159 -18.66 -18.95 -3.66
C ASN A 159 -18.43 -18.82 -2.16
N LYS A 160 -19.25 -19.50 -1.37
CA LYS A 160 -19.04 -19.62 0.09
C LYS A 160 -17.71 -20.35 0.32
N ASN A 161 -16.68 -19.62 0.61
CA ASN A 161 -15.39 -20.18 0.96
C ASN A 161 -15.43 -20.64 2.43
N ASP A 162 -14.72 -21.72 2.74
CA ASP A 162 -14.65 -22.25 4.11
C ASP A 162 -13.85 -21.36 5.09
N HIS A 163 -13.37 -20.20 4.61
CA HIS A 163 -12.61 -19.31 5.45
C HIS A 163 -13.47 -18.69 6.57
N VAL A 164 -12.95 -18.75 7.79
CA VAL A 164 -13.68 -18.32 9.01
C VAL A 164 -14.21 -16.88 8.94
N LEU A 165 -13.46 -15.96 8.35
CA LEU A 165 -13.88 -14.56 8.23
C LEU A 165 -15.05 -14.38 7.26
N ILE A 166 -15.16 -15.21 6.22
CA ILE A 166 -16.28 -15.18 5.29
C ILE A 166 -17.54 -15.75 5.97
N LYS A 167 -17.38 -16.86 6.72
CA LYS A 167 -18.47 -17.40 7.53
C LYS A 167 -18.93 -16.42 8.61
N LEU A 168 -18.01 -15.67 9.21
CA LEU A 168 -18.34 -14.62 10.16
C LEU A 168 -19.09 -13.46 9.50
N ASP A 169 -18.68 -13.02 8.31
CA ASP A 169 -19.37 -11.96 7.56
C ASP A 169 -20.80 -12.38 7.18
N ASP A 170 -20.98 -13.62 6.71
CA ASP A 170 -22.31 -14.19 6.47
C ASP A 170 -23.17 -14.22 7.75
N GLN A 171 -22.59 -14.58 8.89
CA GLN A 171 -23.29 -14.61 10.18
C GLN A 171 -23.69 -13.20 10.63
N ILE A 172 -22.81 -12.23 10.51
CA ILE A 172 -23.09 -10.81 10.82
C ILE A 172 -24.22 -10.30 9.92
N SER A 173 -24.17 -10.61 8.63
CA SER A 173 -25.21 -10.22 7.68
C SER A 173 -26.58 -10.81 8.09
N ASN A 174 -26.63 -12.09 8.46
CA ASN A 174 -27.86 -12.72 8.95
C ASN A 174 -28.38 -12.06 10.24
N ILE A 175 -27.50 -11.74 11.19
CA ILE A 175 -27.90 -11.03 12.43
C ILE A 175 -28.50 -9.67 12.10
N VAL A 176 -27.89 -8.94 11.14
CA VAL A 176 -28.39 -7.64 10.70
C VAL A 176 -29.78 -7.74 10.09
N ASP A 177 -30.00 -8.75 9.25
CA ASP A 177 -31.27 -8.98 8.57
C ASP A 177 -32.35 -9.46 9.56
N ASP A 178 -32.04 -10.44 10.40
CA ASP A 178 -32.99 -11.04 11.41
C ASP A 178 -33.47 -9.99 12.41
N HIS A 179 -32.56 -9.09 12.85
CA HIS A 179 -32.92 -8.06 13.84
C HIS A 179 -33.30 -6.74 13.19
N LYS A 180 -33.36 -6.66 11.83
CA LYS A 180 -33.70 -5.45 11.06
C LYS A 180 -32.88 -4.24 11.48
N ILE A 181 -31.57 -4.45 11.68
CA ILE A 181 -30.65 -3.41 12.13
C ILE A 181 -30.48 -2.36 11.04
N LYS A 182 -31.10 -1.20 11.22
CA LYS A 182 -30.97 -0.05 10.30
C LYS A 182 -29.87 0.93 10.72
N ASN A 183 -29.57 0.98 12.01
CA ASN A 183 -28.58 1.87 12.58
C ASN A 183 -27.42 1.09 13.20
N PHE A 184 -26.32 0.98 12.49
CA PHE A 184 -25.09 0.33 12.95
C PHE A 184 -24.36 1.10 14.05
N TYR A 185 -24.73 2.35 14.32
CA TYR A 185 -24.11 3.20 15.33
C TYR A 185 -24.83 3.14 16.69
N ASP A 186 -25.94 2.41 16.77
CA ASP A 186 -26.64 2.18 18.04
C ASP A 186 -25.83 1.21 18.92
N GLU A 187 -25.58 1.61 20.15
CA GLU A 187 -24.77 0.82 21.10
C GLU A 187 -25.33 -0.57 21.35
N LYS A 188 -26.67 -0.72 21.37
CA LYS A 188 -27.32 -2.03 21.53
C LYS A 188 -27.04 -2.95 20.34
N ASN A 189 -27.13 -2.41 19.13
CA ASN A 189 -26.87 -3.17 17.91
C ASN A 189 -25.40 -3.58 17.82
N ILE A 190 -24.49 -2.68 18.19
CA ILE A 190 -23.05 -2.98 18.25
C ILE A 190 -22.78 -4.10 19.28
N LYS A 191 -23.36 -4.03 20.47
CA LYS A 191 -23.21 -5.09 21.49
C LYS A 191 -23.72 -6.43 20.98
N LEU A 192 -24.91 -6.46 20.39
CA LEU A 192 -25.49 -7.68 19.84
C LEU A 192 -24.59 -8.32 18.78
N ILE A 193 -24.10 -7.51 17.82
CA ILE A 193 -23.19 -7.99 16.77
C ILE A 193 -21.91 -8.54 17.38
N LEU A 194 -21.32 -7.84 18.36
CA LEU A 194 -20.08 -8.26 19.01
C LEU A 194 -20.27 -9.55 19.83
N GLU A 195 -21.36 -9.68 20.57
CA GLU A 195 -21.69 -10.90 21.34
C GLU A 195 -21.83 -12.10 20.40
N LYS A 196 -22.64 -11.97 19.35
CA LYS A 196 -22.85 -13.04 18.38
C LYS A 196 -21.58 -13.37 17.58
N SER A 197 -20.79 -12.38 17.23
CA SER A 197 -19.50 -12.60 16.59
C SER A 197 -18.53 -13.34 17.51
N ASN A 198 -18.50 -13.01 18.79
CA ASN A 198 -17.67 -13.71 19.78
C ASN A 198 -18.15 -15.15 20.02
N GLU A 199 -19.46 -15.40 20.10
CA GLU A 199 -20.00 -16.75 20.17
C GLU A 199 -19.55 -17.58 18.97
N PHE A 200 -19.65 -17.05 17.75
CA PHE A 200 -19.21 -17.73 16.54
C PHE A 200 -17.71 -18.03 16.55
N ILE A 201 -16.88 -17.03 16.88
CA ILE A 201 -15.41 -17.18 16.93
C ILE A 201 -14.99 -18.21 17.99
N ASN A 202 -15.64 -18.22 19.16
CA ASN A 202 -15.35 -19.15 20.23
C ASN A 202 -15.75 -20.58 19.88
N ASN A 203 -16.81 -20.78 19.11
CA ASN A 203 -17.27 -22.08 18.62
C ASN A 203 -16.46 -22.59 17.43
N TYR A 204 -15.64 -21.73 16.82
CA TYR A 204 -14.81 -22.10 15.69
C TYR A 204 -13.49 -22.70 16.21
N ASN A 205 -13.42 -24.02 16.27
CA ASN A 205 -12.30 -24.78 16.87
C ASN A 205 -10.96 -24.71 16.10
N ASN A 206 -10.82 -23.89 15.10
CA ASN A 206 -9.57 -23.67 14.41
C ASN A 206 -8.90 -22.42 14.95
N ASN A 207 -7.66 -22.58 15.39
CA ASN A 207 -6.78 -21.54 15.86
C ASN A 207 -6.80 -20.30 14.96
N ILE A 208 -7.74 -19.40 15.20
CA ILE A 208 -7.61 -18.03 14.73
C ILE A 208 -6.46 -17.47 15.56
N TYR A 209 -5.25 -17.57 15.01
CA TYR A 209 -4.08 -16.96 15.63
C TYR A 209 -4.23 -15.44 15.55
N THR A 210 -4.87 -14.89 16.54
CA THR A 210 -5.00 -13.44 16.76
C THR A 210 -3.73 -12.88 17.39
N HIS A 211 -2.56 -13.29 16.94
CA HIS A 211 -1.31 -12.78 17.50
C HIS A 211 -1.03 -11.33 17.14
N GLU A 212 -1.70 -10.78 16.15
CA GLU A 212 -1.60 -9.37 15.80
C GLU A 212 -3.00 -8.74 15.71
N THR A 213 -3.46 -8.25 16.83
CA THR A 213 -4.66 -7.44 16.96
C THR A 213 -4.41 -5.96 16.61
N GLN A 214 -3.28 -5.69 15.99
CA GLN A 214 -2.89 -4.36 15.59
C GLN A 214 -3.59 -3.97 14.29
N ILE A 215 -4.55 -3.05 14.36
CA ILE A 215 -5.30 -2.56 13.20
C ILE A 215 -4.62 -1.38 12.50
N PHE A 216 -3.66 -0.71 13.16
CA PHE A 216 -2.96 0.45 12.63
C PHE A 216 -1.58 0.60 13.24
N ARG A 217 -0.61 1.00 12.42
CA ARG A 217 0.71 1.40 12.86
C ARG A 217 1.29 2.47 11.93
N LYS A 218 1.82 3.54 12.50
CA LYS A 218 2.54 4.61 11.80
C LYS A 218 3.93 4.77 12.42
N ASN A 219 4.93 5.05 11.58
CA ASN A 219 6.32 5.24 11.96
C ASN A 219 6.92 4.01 12.66
N SER A 220 7.46 3.11 11.85
CA SER A 220 8.00 1.82 12.32
C SER A 220 9.51 1.81 12.50
N GLU A 221 10.14 2.91 12.91
CA GLU A 221 11.55 2.88 13.25
C GLU A 221 11.78 1.97 14.46
N ASN A 222 12.39 0.87 14.19
CA ASN A 222 13.21 -0.06 15.00
C ASN A 222 13.03 -0.10 16.53
N LEU A 223 11.81 -0.12 17.04
CA LEU A 223 11.61 -0.73 18.35
C LEU A 223 11.44 -2.25 18.14
N ASN A 224 12.54 -2.97 18.04
CA ASN A 224 12.49 -4.42 17.99
C ASN A 224 12.20 -4.98 19.39
N CYS A 225 10.97 -4.73 19.87
CA CYS A 225 10.53 -5.18 21.19
C CYS A 225 10.69 -6.69 21.35
N SER A 226 10.48 -7.47 20.31
CA SER A 226 10.66 -8.93 20.34
C SER A 226 12.11 -9.31 20.63
N ARG A 227 13.08 -8.58 20.08
CA ARG A 227 14.51 -8.79 20.41
C ARG A 227 14.81 -8.36 21.84
N HIS A 228 14.25 -7.25 22.30
CA HIS A 228 14.42 -6.78 23.67
C HIS A 228 13.84 -7.77 24.69
N PHE A 229 12.67 -8.35 24.43
CA PHE A 229 12.09 -9.40 25.25
C PHE A 229 12.95 -10.67 25.28
N LYS A 230 13.54 -11.07 24.16
CA LYS A 230 14.48 -12.21 24.11
C LYS A 230 15.71 -11.95 24.97
N VAL A 231 16.27 -10.74 24.92
CA VAL A 231 17.42 -10.35 25.76
C VAL A 231 17.03 -10.37 27.24
N PHE A 232 15.88 -9.78 27.59
CA PHE A 232 15.36 -9.78 28.95
C PHE A 232 15.17 -11.21 29.48
N ASN A 233 14.46 -12.05 28.72
CA ASN A 233 14.14 -13.41 29.15
C ASN A 233 15.38 -14.31 29.25
N LYS A 234 16.39 -14.09 28.40
CA LYS A 234 17.61 -14.91 28.38
C LYS A 234 18.64 -14.49 29.43
N PHE A 235 18.77 -13.19 29.67
CA PHE A 235 19.86 -12.61 30.45
C PHE A 235 19.39 -11.86 31.70
N ASN A 236 18.09 -11.75 31.90
CA ASN A 236 17.44 -10.95 32.95
C ASN A 236 17.92 -9.49 32.99
N ILE A 237 18.22 -8.93 31.80
CA ILE A 237 18.76 -7.58 31.62
C ILE A 237 17.73 -6.77 30.82
N ILE A 238 17.35 -5.60 31.34
CA ILE A 238 16.50 -4.66 30.62
C ILE A 238 17.35 -3.81 29.68
N PRO A 239 17.15 -3.88 28.35
CA PRO A 239 17.90 -3.03 27.40
C PRO A 239 17.71 -1.54 27.69
N LYS A 240 18.79 -0.75 27.53
CA LYS A 240 18.79 0.70 27.81
C LYS A 240 17.60 1.44 27.19
N TYR A 241 17.23 1.10 25.97
CA TYR A 241 16.10 1.73 25.27
C TYR A 241 14.74 1.44 25.91
N CYS A 242 14.62 0.36 26.68
CA CYS A 242 13.37 0.02 27.37
C CYS A 242 13.15 0.82 28.64
N PHE A 243 14.22 1.35 29.25
CA PHE A 243 14.12 2.23 30.43
C PHE A 243 13.54 3.60 30.10
N THR A 244 13.74 4.09 28.88
CA THR A 244 13.27 5.39 28.42
C THR A 244 12.04 5.28 27.52
N CYS A 245 11.49 4.09 27.35
CA CYS A 245 10.32 3.84 26.49
C CYS A 245 9.04 4.06 27.30
N TYR A 246 8.50 5.27 27.24
CA TYR A 246 7.18 5.57 27.77
C TYR A 246 6.10 5.29 26.73
N LYS A 247 4.92 4.95 27.21
CA LYS A 247 3.74 4.72 26.36
C LYS A 247 2.59 5.57 26.88
N VAL A 248 2.11 6.48 26.06
CA VAL A 248 0.82 7.12 26.30
C VAL A 248 -0.26 6.18 25.77
N ILE A 249 -1.20 5.82 26.63
CA ILE A 249 -2.25 4.85 26.33
C ILE A 249 -3.58 5.57 26.28
N PHE A 250 -4.30 5.41 25.19
CA PHE A 250 -5.64 5.93 25.02
C PHE A 250 -6.61 4.73 25.00
N HIS A 251 -7.58 4.76 25.89
CA HIS A 251 -8.62 3.75 25.94
C HIS A 251 -9.83 4.20 25.11
N ALA A 252 -10.20 3.41 24.13
CA ALA A 252 -11.45 3.58 23.42
C ALA A 252 -12.53 2.71 24.03
N SER A 253 -13.72 3.26 24.25
CA SER A 253 -14.83 2.54 24.87
C SER A 253 -15.46 1.48 23.98
N ASN A 254 -15.31 1.63 22.65
CA ASN A 254 -15.88 0.73 21.66
C ASN A 254 -15.04 0.77 20.37
N VAL A 255 -15.38 -0.09 19.41
CA VAL A 255 -14.67 -0.19 18.12
C VAL A 255 -14.77 1.09 17.31
N VAL A 256 -15.89 1.80 17.36
CA VAL A 256 -16.06 3.07 16.62
C VAL A 256 -15.08 4.14 17.14
N ASN A 257 -14.93 4.23 18.47
CA ASN A 257 -13.96 5.13 19.08
C ASN A 257 -12.51 4.70 18.79
N LEU A 258 -12.23 3.40 18.65
CA LEU A 258 -10.93 2.93 18.19
C LEU A 258 -10.65 3.36 16.74
N ILE A 259 -11.65 3.31 15.86
CA ILE A 259 -11.53 3.77 14.47
C ILE A 259 -11.32 5.30 14.44
N LYS A 260 -12.05 6.06 15.26
CA LYS A 260 -11.81 7.52 15.41
C LYS A 260 -10.38 7.81 15.87
N LEU A 261 -9.90 7.04 16.84
CA LEU A 261 -8.53 7.15 17.35
C LEU A 261 -7.50 6.80 16.28
N TYR A 262 -7.79 5.82 15.42
CA TYR A 262 -6.98 5.49 14.25
C TYR A 262 -6.85 6.71 13.32
N PHE A 263 -7.96 7.33 12.90
CA PHE A 263 -7.91 8.52 12.04
C PHE A 263 -7.20 9.70 12.69
N LEU A 264 -7.43 9.90 14.00
CA LEU A 264 -6.71 10.91 14.76
C LEU A 264 -5.20 10.66 14.72
N PHE A 265 -4.76 9.44 15.01
CA PHE A 265 -3.36 9.06 15.01
C PHE A 265 -2.72 9.16 13.62
N ASP A 266 -3.46 8.92 12.56
CA ASP A 266 -2.96 9.03 11.20
C ASP A 266 -2.70 10.50 10.81
N ASN A 267 -3.56 11.41 11.22
CA ASN A 267 -3.46 12.83 10.90
C ASN A 267 -2.66 13.67 11.92
N LEU A 268 -2.35 13.10 13.09
CA LEU A 268 -1.65 13.82 14.15
C LEU A 268 -0.20 14.11 13.77
N ASN A 269 0.21 15.36 13.87
CA ASN A 269 1.59 15.79 13.74
C ASN A 269 2.25 15.90 15.11
N LEU A 270 3.23 15.05 15.38
CA LEU A 270 4.02 15.04 16.60
C LEU A 270 5.47 15.45 16.31
N LYS A 271 6.05 16.28 17.16
CA LYS A 271 7.40 16.80 17.04
C LYS A 271 8.48 15.74 16.81
N ASN A 272 8.36 14.60 17.52
CA ASN A 272 9.33 13.51 17.46
C ASN A 272 8.91 12.38 16.51
N ASN A 273 7.87 12.61 15.70
CA ASN A 273 7.35 11.58 14.77
C ASN A 273 7.12 10.21 15.44
N ASN A 274 6.57 10.23 16.66
CA ASN A 274 6.42 9.09 17.53
C ASN A 274 5.72 7.91 16.86
N ILE A 275 6.15 6.70 17.19
CA ILE A 275 5.45 5.47 16.78
C ILE A 275 4.08 5.43 17.43
N ARG A 276 3.04 5.17 16.65
CA ARG A 276 1.66 5.05 17.10
C ARG A 276 1.04 3.80 16.56
N LYS A 277 0.18 3.19 17.34
CA LYS A 277 -0.61 2.04 16.93
C LYS A 277 -1.97 1.99 17.61
N CYS A 278 -2.94 1.44 16.92
CA CYS A 278 -4.23 1.05 17.47
C CYS A 278 -4.33 -0.47 17.49
N ILE A 279 -4.81 -1.01 18.58
CA ILE A 279 -4.95 -2.45 18.77
C ILE A 279 -6.30 -2.82 19.37
N VAL A 280 -6.75 -4.03 19.08
CA VAL A 280 -7.79 -4.72 19.86
C VAL A 280 -7.06 -5.62 20.85
N GLU A 281 -7.24 -5.35 22.15
CA GLU A 281 -6.62 -6.13 23.21
C GLU A 281 -7.41 -7.39 23.49
N THR A 282 -6.83 -8.53 23.18
CA THR A 282 -7.47 -9.83 23.34
C THR A 282 -7.02 -10.60 24.59
N ARG A 283 -6.01 -10.09 25.29
CA ARG A 283 -5.49 -10.74 26.51
C ARG A 283 -6.46 -10.58 27.68
N LYS A 284 -6.89 -11.68 28.27
CA LYS A 284 -7.94 -11.72 29.33
C LYS A 284 -7.57 -10.89 30.59
N ASN A 285 -6.29 -10.74 30.88
CA ASN A 285 -5.79 -10.09 32.11
C ASN A 285 -5.55 -8.58 31.95
N ILE A 286 -5.81 -8.00 30.79
CA ILE A 286 -5.54 -6.59 30.51
C ILE A 286 -6.85 -5.85 30.30
N LYS A 287 -7.12 -4.87 31.17
CA LYS A 287 -8.34 -4.05 31.08
C LYS A 287 -8.41 -3.24 29.79
N GLY A 288 -9.59 -3.18 29.22
CA GLY A 288 -9.93 -2.40 28.02
C GLY A 288 -9.54 -3.11 26.73
N ASN A 289 -10.51 -3.35 25.87
CA ASN A 289 -10.35 -4.11 24.65
C ASN A 289 -9.79 -3.27 23.49
N TYR A 290 -10.00 -1.97 23.53
CA TYR A 290 -9.65 -1.08 22.42
C TYR A 290 -8.66 -0.03 22.90
N LYS A 291 -7.45 0.00 22.32
CA LYS A 291 -6.37 0.85 22.78
C LYS A 291 -5.59 1.49 21.65
N GLY A 292 -5.26 2.76 21.85
CA GLY A 292 -4.23 3.43 21.09
C GLY A 292 -2.97 3.60 21.94
N TYR A 293 -1.81 3.45 21.31
CA TYR A 293 -0.51 3.64 21.94
C TYR A 293 0.31 4.64 21.14
N ILE A 294 0.94 5.57 21.85
CA ILE A 294 1.99 6.40 21.31
C ILE A 294 3.25 6.15 22.12
N TYR A 295 4.34 5.80 21.43
CA TYR A 295 5.62 5.49 22.05
C TYR A 295 6.48 6.75 22.14
N CYS A 296 6.97 7.05 23.33
CA CYS A 296 7.67 8.30 23.66
C CYS A 296 9.08 8.00 24.16
N LYS A 297 10.01 8.91 23.90
CA LYS A 297 11.43 8.75 24.22
C LYS A 297 11.80 9.16 25.67
N GLY A 298 10.83 9.56 26.47
CA GLY A 298 11.00 10.00 27.85
C GLY A 298 9.70 10.53 28.42
N LEU A 299 9.72 10.93 29.67
CA LEU A 299 8.56 11.45 30.38
C LEU A 299 8.07 12.78 29.79
N GLU A 300 8.99 13.69 29.47
CA GLU A 300 8.66 14.99 28.86
C GLU A 300 7.95 14.83 27.52
N ASP A 301 8.50 13.97 26.64
CA ASP A 301 7.86 13.64 25.36
C ASP A 301 6.47 13.01 25.57
N ALA A 302 6.32 12.17 26.59
CA ALA A 302 5.04 11.56 26.92
C ALA A 302 4.01 12.59 27.42
N GLN A 303 4.42 13.57 28.19
CA GLN A 303 3.57 14.67 28.67
C GLN A 303 3.13 15.58 27.50
N GLU A 304 4.07 15.98 26.64
CA GLU A 304 3.80 16.79 25.44
C GLU A 304 2.79 16.06 24.51
N VAL A 305 3.01 14.78 24.30
CA VAL A 305 2.11 13.93 23.48
C VAL A 305 0.73 13.84 24.12
N TYR A 306 0.66 13.58 25.43
CA TYR A 306 -0.61 13.50 26.15
C TYR A 306 -1.41 14.80 26.03
N GLU A 307 -0.77 15.95 26.31
CA GLU A 307 -1.42 17.25 26.20
C GLU A 307 -1.89 17.57 24.78
N THR A 308 -1.06 17.25 23.78
CA THR A 308 -1.39 17.47 22.38
C THR A 308 -2.62 16.67 21.97
N VAL A 309 -2.67 15.39 22.32
CA VAL A 309 -3.80 14.52 21.95
C VAL A 309 -5.04 14.87 22.77
N ASN A 310 -4.88 15.17 24.04
CA ASN A 310 -6.01 15.50 24.92
C ASN A 310 -6.78 16.75 24.46
N LYS A 311 -6.07 17.77 23.93
CA LYS A 311 -6.69 18.96 23.33
C LYS A 311 -7.57 18.67 22.11
N ILE A 312 -7.35 17.53 21.46
CA ILE A 312 -8.08 17.16 20.23
C ILE A 312 -9.22 16.19 20.55
N VAL A 313 -9.09 15.39 21.61
CA VAL A 313 -10.06 14.34 21.98
C VAL A 313 -11.17 14.89 22.88
N VAL A 314 -10.92 15.96 23.61
CA VAL A 314 -11.91 16.69 24.43
C VAL A 314 -12.66 17.68 23.58
#